data_d319632f0c1347a83a2afc7621ddf83c
#
_entry.id   d319632f0c1347a83a2afc7621ddf83c
#
_cell.length_a   1.000
_cell.length_b   1.000
_cell.length_c   1.000
_cell.angle_alpha   90.00
_cell.angle_beta   90.00
_cell.angle_gamma   90.00
#
_symmetry.space_group_name_H-M   'P 1'
#
loop_
_entity.id
_entity.type
_entity.pdbx_description
1 polymer ?
#
loop_
_entity_poly.entity_id
_entity_poly.type
_entity_poly.pdbx_seq_one_letter_code
_entity_poly.pdbx_strand_id
1 'polypeptide(L)'
;MNTPEWVKKENIKITLDARPLLAQGIHPLEQVQQECAALQPGEIFEIITPFPPAPMIEKMAAAGFETYSESGGDGMFHTFFSNIQ
;
A
#
# COMPACT_ATOMS: atom_id res chain seq x y z
N MET A 1 -11.00 14.72 -8.17
CA MET A 1 -10.12 13.69 -7.82
C MET A 1 -9.32 14.06 -6.63
N ASN A 2 -9.43 13.26 -5.62
CA ASN A 2 -9.02 13.66 -4.29
C ASN A 2 -7.85 12.83 -3.77
N THR A 3 -6.81 12.73 -4.62
CA THR A 3 -5.59 12.08 -4.18
C THR A 3 -4.95 12.92 -3.07
N PRO A 4 -4.66 12.33 -1.91
CA PRO A 4 -4.01 13.07 -0.84
C PRO A 4 -2.66 13.65 -1.27
N GLU A 5 -2.30 14.76 -0.66
CA GLU A 5 -1.05 15.45 -1.02
C GLU A 5 0.18 14.61 -0.75
N TRP A 6 0.11 13.70 0.23
CA TRP A 6 1.27 12.88 0.56
C TRP A 6 1.53 11.77 -0.47
N VAL A 7 0.56 11.48 -1.35
CA VAL A 7 0.73 10.45 -2.36
C VAL A 7 1.49 11.03 -3.54
N LYS A 8 2.81 10.90 -3.51
CA LYS A 8 3.69 11.44 -4.53
C LYS A 8 4.58 10.33 -5.06
N LYS A 9 4.64 10.18 -6.37
CA LYS A 9 5.42 9.11 -6.99
C LYS A 9 6.89 9.17 -6.62
N GLU A 10 7.43 10.36 -6.47
CA GLU A 10 8.83 10.52 -6.11
C GLU A 10 9.15 10.02 -4.70
N ASN A 11 8.14 9.85 -3.87
CA ASN A 11 8.33 9.36 -2.50
C ASN A 11 8.07 7.87 -2.35
N ILE A 12 7.71 7.18 -3.42
CA ILE A 12 7.47 5.74 -3.37
C ILE A 12 8.82 5.04 -3.25
N LYS A 13 9.03 4.42 -2.09
CA LYS A 13 10.27 3.70 -1.82
C LYS A 13 10.20 2.25 -2.28
N ILE A 14 9.05 1.63 -2.12
CA ILE A 14 8.85 0.22 -2.41
C ILE A 14 7.55 0.05 -3.17
N THR A 15 7.58 -0.72 -4.25
CA THR A 15 6.37 -1.14 -4.96
C THR A 15 6.33 -2.66 -4.94
N LEU A 16 5.28 -3.22 -4.36
CA LEU A 16 5.08 -4.67 -4.31
C LEU A 16 3.90 -5.04 -5.21
N ASP A 17 4.18 -5.84 -6.24
CA ASP A 17 3.13 -6.45 -7.04
C ASP A 17 2.72 -7.74 -6.34
N ALA A 18 1.54 -7.73 -5.71
CA ALA A 18 1.09 -8.86 -4.90
C ALA A 18 0.42 -9.95 -5.72
N ARG A 19 0.23 -9.77 -7.03
CA ARG A 19 -0.48 -10.76 -7.84
C ARG A 19 0.16 -12.14 -7.80
N PRO A 20 1.49 -12.28 -7.95
CA PRO A 20 2.09 -13.62 -7.86
C PRO A 20 1.92 -14.26 -6.49
N LEU A 21 2.01 -13.47 -5.42
CA LEU A 21 1.83 -13.99 -4.06
C LEU A 21 0.40 -14.47 -3.84
N LEU A 22 -0.57 -13.67 -4.26
CA LEU A 22 -1.97 -14.02 -4.10
C LEU A 22 -2.33 -15.25 -4.91
N ALA A 23 -1.75 -15.41 -6.10
CA ALA A 23 -1.99 -16.58 -6.94
C ALA A 23 -1.48 -17.86 -6.27
N GLN A 24 -0.51 -17.75 -5.36
CA GLN A 24 0.01 -18.88 -4.60
C GLN A 24 -0.69 -19.06 -3.26
N GLY A 25 -1.72 -18.26 -2.98
CA GLY A 25 -2.43 -18.33 -1.71
C GLY A 25 -1.73 -17.62 -0.58
N ILE A 26 -0.72 -16.81 -0.87
CA ILE A 26 0.05 -16.09 0.14
C ILE A 26 -0.57 -14.71 0.35
N HIS A 27 -0.86 -14.38 1.61
CA HIS A 27 -1.40 -13.07 1.97
C HIS A 27 -0.26 -12.21 2.50
N PRO A 28 0.10 -11.11 1.82
CA PRO A 28 1.32 -10.36 2.15
C PRO A 28 1.18 -9.35 3.28
N LEU A 29 0.13 -9.42 4.10
CA LEU A 29 -0.10 -8.42 5.14
C LEU A 29 1.09 -8.28 6.08
N GLU A 30 1.64 -9.41 6.54
CA GLU A 30 2.76 -9.39 7.47
C GLU A 30 3.99 -8.74 6.86
N GLN A 31 4.27 -9.07 5.60
CA GLN A 31 5.38 -8.45 4.87
C GLN A 31 5.17 -6.95 4.72
N VAL A 32 3.95 -6.54 4.37
CA VAL A 32 3.63 -5.12 4.22
C VAL A 32 3.81 -4.38 5.54
N GLN A 33 3.35 -4.97 6.65
CA GLN A 33 3.51 -4.35 7.96
C GLN A 33 4.98 -4.17 8.31
N GLN A 34 5.81 -5.18 8.06
CA GLN A 34 7.23 -5.09 8.37
C GLN A 34 7.93 -4.03 7.53
N GLU A 35 7.64 -4.00 6.24
CA GLU A 35 8.30 -3.04 5.36
C GLU A 35 7.82 -1.62 5.60
N CYS A 36 6.54 -1.45 5.90
CA CYS A 36 6.02 -0.12 6.23
C CYS A 36 6.58 0.41 7.54
N ALA A 37 6.83 -0.47 8.51
CA ALA A 37 7.40 -0.05 9.78
C ALA A 37 8.83 0.48 9.60
N ALA A 38 9.51 0.09 8.54
CA ALA A 38 10.87 0.54 8.25
C ALA A 38 10.91 1.83 7.42
N LEU A 39 9.75 2.32 6.97
CA LEU A 39 9.73 3.56 6.19
C LEU A 39 10.10 4.77 7.03
N GLN A 40 10.86 5.66 6.42
CA GLN A 40 11.10 6.98 7.01
C GLN A 40 9.87 7.86 6.82
N PRO A 41 9.70 8.90 7.64
CA PRO A 41 8.56 9.80 7.46
C PRO A 41 8.52 10.36 6.04
N GLY A 42 7.35 10.28 5.42
CA GLY A 42 7.15 10.75 4.04
C GLY A 42 7.40 9.72 2.97
N GLU A 43 8.08 8.61 3.28
CA GLU A 43 8.25 7.54 2.31
C GLU A 43 6.98 6.73 2.15
N ILE A 44 6.77 6.18 0.96
CA ILE A 44 5.53 5.50 0.60
C ILE A 44 5.81 4.07 0.20
N PHE A 45 4.94 3.17 0.64
CA PHE A 45 4.90 1.79 0.17
C PHE A 45 3.66 1.64 -0.72
N GLU A 46 3.86 1.15 -1.95
CA GLU A 46 2.76 0.90 -2.87
C GLU A 46 2.58 -0.61 -3.04
N ILE A 47 1.33 -1.08 -2.93
CA ILE A 47 1.01 -2.47 -3.23
C ILE A 47 -0.02 -2.52 -4.36
N ILE A 48 0.19 -3.44 -5.29
CA ILE A 48 -0.68 -3.64 -6.45
C ILE A 48 -1.45 -4.93 -6.27
N THR A 49 -2.77 -4.86 -6.31
CA THR A 49 -3.64 -6.03 -6.12
C THR A 49 -4.73 -6.04 -7.18
N PRO A 50 -5.28 -7.25 -7.50
CA PRO A 50 -6.38 -7.36 -8.47
C PRO A 50 -7.75 -7.02 -7.87
N PHE A 51 -7.81 -6.67 -6.59
CA PHE A 51 -9.05 -6.33 -5.89
C PHE A 51 -8.73 -5.32 -4.80
N PRO A 52 -9.74 -4.57 -4.31
CA PRO A 52 -9.48 -3.63 -3.21
C PRO A 52 -9.07 -4.40 -1.96
N PRO A 53 -7.88 -4.09 -1.37
CA PRO A 53 -7.39 -4.84 -0.21
C PRO A 53 -7.96 -4.26 1.09
N ALA A 54 -9.29 -4.30 1.25
CA ALA A 54 -9.96 -3.63 2.36
C ALA A 54 -9.49 -4.09 3.74
N PRO A 55 -9.33 -5.40 4.02
CA PRO A 55 -8.84 -5.80 5.34
C PRO A 55 -7.45 -5.30 5.65
N MET A 56 -6.57 -5.26 4.64
CA MET A 56 -5.21 -4.73 4.82
C MET A 56 -5.26 -3.24 5.12
N ILE A 57 -6.08 -2.49 4.39
CA ILE A 57 -6.22 -1.06 4.61
C ILE A 57 -6.68 -0.78 6.03
N GLU A 58 -7.67 -1.52 6.53
CA GLU A 58 -8.17 -1.35 7.89
C GLU A 58 -7.08 -1.61 8.93
N LYS A 59 -6.32 -2.68 8.75
CA LYS A 59 -5.27 -3.02 9.70
C LYS A 59 -4.14 -2.02 9.69
N MET A 60 -3.76 -1.53 8.53
CA MET A 60 -2.70 -0.52 8.43
C MET A 60 -3.15 0.81 9.01
N ALA A 61 -4.40 1.21 8.77
CA ALA A 61 -4.93 2.44 9.36
C ALA A 61 -4.97 2.33 10.89
N ALA A 62 -5.37 1.17 11.41
CA ALA A 62 -5.40 0.94 12.85
C ALA A 62 -4.01 0.98 13.47
N ALA A 63 -2.99 0.65 12.69
CA ALA A 63 -1.59 0.71 13.13
C ALA A 63 -0.98 2.11 13.04
N GLY A 64 -1.74 3.09 12.56
CA GLY A 64 -1.28 4.49 12.52
C GLY A 64 -0.72 4.94 11.19
N PHE A 65 -0.82 4.13 10.14
CA PHE A 65 -0.34 4.54 8.82
C PHE A 65 -1.41 5.31 8.07
N GLU A 66 -0.97 6.25 7.23
CA GLU A 66 -1.87 6.85 6.26
C GLU A 66 -2.11 5.86 5.13
N THR A 67 -3.34 5.81 4.65
CA THR A 67 -3.70 4.86 3.59
C THR A 67 -4.49 5.57 2.49
N TYR A 68 -4.24 5.14 1.25
CA TYR A 68 -5.01 5.62 0.11
C TYR A 68 -5.00 4.53 -0.96
N SER A 69 -6.16 4.28 -1.57
CA SER A 69 -6.27 3.27 -2.61
C SER A 69 -7.02 3.84 -3.80
N GLU A 70 -6.57 3.48 -4.99
CA GLU A 70 -7.22 3.92 -6.21
C GLU A 70 -7.19 2.81 -7.25
N SER A 71 -8.13 2.88 -8.20
CA SER A 71 -8.17 1.97 -9.33
C SER A 71 -7.26 2.53 -10.42
N GLY A 72 -6.28 1.75 -10.85
CA GLY A 72 -5.38 2.17 -11.91
C GLY A 72 -5.96 1.90 -13.30
N GLY A 73 -5.32 2.49 -14.31
CA GLY A 73 -5.71 2.27 -15.69
C GLY A 73 -5.41 0.86 -16.19
N ASP A 74 -4.66 0.09 -15.42
CA ASP A 74 -4.29 -1.30 -15.75
C ASP A 74 -5.32 -2.32 -15.24
N GLY A 75 -6.42 -1.86 -14.65
CA GLY A 75 -7.42 -2.75 -14.07
C GLY A 75 -7.07 -3.26 -12.69
N MET A 76 -5.94 -2.81 -12.15
CA MET A 76 -5.50 -3.21 -10.82
C MET A 76 -5.79 -2.11 -9.81
N PHE A 77 -5.73 -2.46 -8.52
CA PHE A 77 -5.85 -1.49 -7.44
C PHE A 77 -4.46 -1.18 -6.91
N HIS A 78 -4.16 0.10 -6.78
CA HIS A 78 -2.89 0.59 -6.25
C HIS A 78 -3.17 1.21 -4.90
N THR A 79 -2.58 0.64 -3.85
CA THR A 79 -2.81 1.10 -2.48
C THR A 79 -1.49 1.62 -1.92
N PHE A 80 -1.55 2.78 -1.30
CA PHE A 80 -0.36 3.48 -0.80
C PHE A 80 -0.45 3.60 0.71
N PHE A 81 0.67 3.33 1.37
CA PHE A 81 0.80 3.48 2.81
C PHE A 81 1.98 4.40 3.10
N SER A 82 1.80 5.28 4.05
CA SER A 82 2.86 6.18 4.46
C SER A 82 2.97 6.23 5.97
N ASN A 83 4.21 6.25 6.45
CA ASN A 83 4.49 6.46 7.86
C ASN A 83 4.76 7.95 8.05
N ILE A 84 3.81 8.64 8.65
CA ILE A 84 3.90 10.09 8.82
C ILE A 84 4.37 10.51 10.20
N GLN A 85 4.76 9.56 11.03
CA GLN A 85 5.18 9.86 12.40
C GLN A 85 6.67 10.12 12.51
#